data_5ebb24ab411174453c45cf619fb85565
#
_entry.id   5ebb24ab411174453c45cf619fb85565
#
_cell.length_a   1.000
_cell.length_b   1.000
_cell.length_c   1.000
_cell.angle_alpha   90.00
_cell.angle_beta   90.00
_cell.angle_gamma   90.00
#
_symmetry.space_group_name_H-M   'P 1'
#
loop_
_entity.id
_entity.type
_entity.pdbx_description
1 polymer ?
#
loop_
_entity_poly.entity_id
_entity_poly.type
_entity_poly.pdbx_seq_one_letter_code
_entity_poly.pdbx_strand_id
1 'polypeptide(L)'
;MLANADAHYANGTAAQILADVALVDAFNNSGDTIIIGNAGKATPKEMLPVVDKPAIQYVVEEAVAAGLDDVLFITGRSKRALEDHFDDSPELEAELAKQNKNELLEKVKDPSELAKIHFVRQGVPKGLGHAVLMAKEHVGNEPFAVLLGDDLIDPRDYVLQKMFEVQQKHGGSVVLLMEVAPSEIHLYGSAKIQKTDQENVVKVLDLVEKPNEKDAPSNYAVIGRYLFDPKVFEILENTKPGKNGEIQLTDAMKALSKDVKESDGGGMHAVIFKGRRYDTGDKLSYLQSVVQLATERKDFGPAFTKWLKEFTKNLGN
;
A
#
# COMPACT_ATOMS: atom_id res chain seq x y z
N MET A 1 5.89 16.83 -28.98
CA MET A 1 6.52 15.86 -28.05
C MET A 1 5.52 15.29 -27.03
N LEU A 2 4.46 15.97 -26.68
CA LEU A 2 3.41 15.50 -25.74
C LEU A 2 2.52 14.38 -26.30
N ALA A 3 2.34 14.27 -27.60
CA ALA A 3 1.55 13.22 -28.24
C ALA A 3 2.11 11.78 -28.04
N ASN A 4 3.36 11.64 -27.56
CA ASN A 4 3.98 10.33 -27.33
C ASN A 4 3.77 9.77 -25.91
N ALA A 5 3.45 10.60 -24.93
CA ALA A 5 3.22 10.13 -23.56
C ALA A 5 1.87 9.40 -23.44
N ASP A 6 0.80 10.00 -24.01
CA ASP A 6 -0.54 9.38 -23.99
C ASP A 6 -0.61 8.08 -24.80
N ALA A 7 0.17 7.99 -25.90
CA ALA A 7 0.28 6.77 -26.68
C ALA A 7 1.02 5.63 -25.92
N HIS A 8 1.89 5.99 -24.97
CA HIS A 8 2.67 5.01 -24.22
C HIS A 8 1.81 4.27 -23.19
N TYR A 9 0.89 4.97 -22.52
CA TYR A 9 -0.02 4.35 -21.54
C TYR A 9 -1.28 3.74 -22.16
N ALA A 10 -1.80 4.32 -23.25
CA ALA A 10 -3.01 3.81 -23.89
C ALA A 10 -2.79 2.59 -24.80
N ASN A 11 -1.56 2.40 -25.28
CA ASN A 11 -1.19 1.32 -26.22
C ASN A 11 0.00 0.47 -25.75
N GLY A 12 0.24 0.39 -24.44
CA GLY A 12 1.31 -0.42 -23.87
C GLY A 12 1.24 -1.84 -24.40
N THR A 13 2.23 -2.26 -25.22
CA THR A 13 2.32 -3.63 -25.72
C THR A 13 2.65 -4.58 -24.59
N ALA A 14 2.24 -5.83 -24.67
CA ALA A 14 2.63 -6.88 -23.72
C ALA A 14 4.15 -6.89 -23.45
N ALA A 15 4.97 -6.50 -24.42
CA ALA A 15 6.42 -6.35 -24.29
C ALA A 15 6.81 -5.18 -23.34
N GLN A 16 6.05 -4.09 -23.30
CA GLN A 16 6.30 -2.96 -22.39
C GLN A 16 5.92 -3.33 -20.96
N ILE A 17 4.78 -4.00 -20.77
CA ILE A 17 4.36 -4.54 -19.47
C ILE A 17 5.39 -5.56 -18.94
N LEU A 18 5.94 -6.41 -19.81
CA LEU A 18 7.00 -7.35 -19.47
C LEU A 18 8.33 -6.66 -19.14
N ALA A 19 8.66 -5.54 -19.82
CA ALA A 19 9.84 -4.75 -19.51
C ALA A 19 9.70 -4.05 -18.15
N ASP A 20 8.51 -3.52 -17.83
CA ASP A 20 8.20 -2.91 -16.53
C ASP A 20 8.20 -3.97 -15.41
N VAL A 21 7.74 -5.19 -15.69
CA VAL A 21 7.84 -6.34 -14.76
C VAL A 21 9.29 -6.79 -14.56
N ALA A 22 10.14 -6.75 -15.58
CA ALA A 22 11.58 -7.04 -15.46
C ALA A 22 12.32 -6.00 -14.60
N LEU A 23 11.84 -4.74 -14.56
CA LEU A 23 12.34 -3.71 -13.66
C LEU A 23 12.04 -4.03 -12.19
N VAL A 24 10.97 -4.74 -11.87
CA VAL A 24 10.62 -5.15 -10.49
C VAL A 24 11.69 -6.08 -9.88
N ASP A 25 12.38 -6.91 -10.66
CA ASP A 25 13.45 -7.80 -10.17
C ASP A 25 14.69 -7.06 -9.69
N ALA A 26 15.02 -5.95 -10.32
CA ALA A 26 16.19 -5.16 -9.93
C ALA A 26 16.01 -4.51 -8.53
N PHE A 27 14.79 -4.53 -7.98
CA PHE A 27 14.41 -3.84 -6.75
C PHE A 27 14.27 -4.74 -5.53
N ASN A 28 14.01 -6.03 -5.72
CA ASN A 28 13.85 -6.98 -4.60
C ASN A 28 15.14 -7.22 -3.80
N ASN A 29 16.28 -6.74 -4.29
CA ASN A 29 17.58 -6.88 -3.62
C ASN A 29 18.03 -5.66 -2.81
N SER A 30 17.27 -4.56 -2.76
CA SER A 30 17.68 -3.33 -2.06
C SER A 30 17.05 -3.10 -0.68
N GLY A 31 16.14 -3.96 -0.22
CA GLY A 31 15.66 -3.95 1.17
C GLY A 31 14.81 -2.75 1.62
N ASP A 32 14.56 -1.77 0.77
CA ASP A 32 13.93 -0.51 1.16
C ASP A 32 12.41 -0.54 0.98
N THR A 33 11.69 -0.73 2.08
CA THR A 33 10.23 -0.56 2.13
C THR A 33 9.89 0.77 2.77
N ILE A 34 9.17 1.63 2.09
CA ILE A 34 8.76 2.95 2.58
C ILE A 34 7.23 2.97 2.67
N ILE A 35 6.69 3.76 3.62
CA ILE A 35 5.29 4.18 3.51
C ILE A 35 5.17 4.88 2.17
N ILE A 36 4.47 4.24 1.25
CA ILE A 36 4.30 4.69 -0.11
C ILE A 36 5.64 4.74 -0.89
N GLY A 37 6.01 3.60 -1.39
CA GLY A 37 6.84 3.40 -2.54
C GLY A 37 8.31 3.11 -2.35
N ASN A 38 8.77 2.12 -3.07
CA ASN A 38 10.15 1.69 -3.16
C ASN A 38 10.80 2.17 -4.46
N ALA A 39 12.09 2.55 -4.40
CA ALA A 39 12.76 3.23 -5.50
C ALA A 39 13.20 2.29 -6.62
N GLY A 40 12.55 2.37 -7.76
CA GLY A 40 13.12 2.01 -9.04
C GLY A 40 14.00 3.11 -9.62
N LYS A 41 15.06 2.77 -10.37
CA LYS A 41 15.86 3.81 -11.03
C LYS A 41 15.06 4.59 -12.07
N ALA A 42 14.04 4.00 -12.70
CA ALA A 42 13.27 4.61 -13.77
C ALA A 42 11.81 4.89 -13.34
N THR A 43 11.11 3.91 -12.76
CA THR A 43 9.70 4.05 -12.33
C THR A 43 9.54 3.47 -10.93
N PRO A 44 9.00 4.23 -9.96
CA PRO A 44 8.65 3.70 -8.65
C PRO A 44 7.61 2.57 -8.78
N LYS A 45 7.71 1.52 -7.96
CA LYS A 45 6.78 0.37 -8.01
C LYS A 45 5.31 0.79 -7.84
N GLU A 46 5.07 1.73 -6.97
CA GLU A 46 3.74 2.30 -6.72
C GLU A 46 3.16 3.05 -7.92
N MET A 47 4.01 3.40 -8.88
CA MET A 47 3.60 4.01 -10.15
C MET A 47 3.39 2.99 -11.27
N LEU A 48 3.52 1.70 -10.98
CA LEU A 48 3.19 0.65 -11.95
C LEU A 48 1.70 0.72 -12.31
N PRO A 49 1.34 0.73 -13.60
CA PRO A 49 -0.05 0.86 -14.02
C PRO A 49 -0.82 -0.43 -13.74
N VAL A 50 -1.87 -0.31 -12.95
CA VAL A 50 -2.85 -1.38 -12.75
C VAL A 50 -4.09 -1.02 -13.57
N VAL A 51 -4.19 -1.59 -14.75
CA VAL A 51 -5.15 -1.26 -15.82
C VAL A 51 -4.86 0.11 -16.43
N ASP A 52 -5.49 1.19 -15.97
CA ASP A 52 -5.41 2.53 -16.54
C ASP A 52 -4.98 3.62 -15.54
N LYS A 53 -4.61 3.24 -14.32
CA LYS A 53 -4.09 4.15 -13.30
C LYS A 53 -3.00 3.50 -12.46
N PRO A 54 -2.06 4.26 -11.88
CA PRO A 54 -0.99 3.70 -11.07
C PRO A 54 -1.52 3.05 -9.78
N ALA A 55 -0.80 2.04 -9.29
CA ALA A 55 -1.13 1.32 -8.07
C ALA A 55 -1.41 2.25 -6.88
N ILE A 56 -0.59 3.29 -6.72
CA ILE A 56 -0.72 4.26 -5.63
C ILE A 56 -2.07 5.00 -5.61
N GLN A 57 -2.67 5.25 -6.77
CA GLN A 57 -3.96 5.92 -6.82
C GLN A 57 -5.06 5.08 -6.17
N TYR A 58 -5.04 3.74 -6.33
CA TYR A 58 -5.97 2.85 -5.62
C TYR A 58 -5.83 2.96 -4.12
N VAL A 59 -4.60 3.14 -3.61
CA VAL A 59 -4.35 3.29 -2.17
C VAL A 59 -4.88 4.62 -1.65
N VAL A 60 -4.74 5.71 -2.41
CA VAL A 60 -5.32 7.01 -2.06
C VAL A 60 -6.85 6.96 -2.11
N GLU A 61 -7.43 6.35 -3.13
CA GLU A 61 -8.88 6.16 -3.24
C GLU A 61 -9.45 5.35 -2.06
N GLU A 62 -8.72 4.34 -1.57
CA GLU A 62 -9.13 3.60 -0.36
C GLU A 62 -9.12 4.51 0.88
N ALA A 63 -8.09 5.33 1.05
CA ALA A 63 -8.02 6.28 2.15
C ALA A 63 -9.18 7.28 2.11
N VAL A 64 -9.44 7.88 0.94
CA VAL A 64 -10.53 8.84 0.72
C VAL A 64 -11.90 8.18 0.94
N ALA A 65 -12.10 6.95 0.47
CA ALA A 65 -13.34 6.19 0.70
C ALA A 65 -13.61 5.91 2.19
N ALA A 66 -12.55 5.89 3.01
CA ALA A 66 -12.65 5.77 4.46
C ALA A 66 -12.80 7.13 5.20
N GLY A 67 -12.83 8.25 4.46
CA GLY A 67 -12.96 9.60 5.01
C GLY A 67 -11.63 10.26 5.38
N LEU A 68 -10.49 9.74 4.91
CA LEU A 68 -9.17 10.32 5.11
C LEU A 68 -8.81 11.20 3.89
N ASP A 69 -9.00 12.49 3.99
CA ASP A 69 -8.77 13.46 2.91
C ASP A 69 -7.47 14.28 3.07
N ASP A 70 -6.69 14.03 4.12
CA ASP A 70 -5.35 14.57 4.31
C ASP A 70 -4.32 13.44 4.16
N VAL A 71 -3.56 13.47 3.07
CA VAL A 71 -2.66 12.38 2.69
C VAL A 71 -1.22 12.87 2.65
N LEU A 72 -0.39 12.29 3.51
CA LEU A 72 1.04 12.55 3.54
C LEU A 72 1.82 11.42 2.88
N PHE A 73 2.48 11.71 1.78
CA PHE A 73 3.43 10.81 1.15
C PHE A 73 4.83 10.93 1.76
N ILE A 74 5.34 9.83 2.29
CA ILE A 74 6.76 9.75 2.66
C ILE A 74 7.54 9.24 1.45
N THR A 75 8.30 10.14 0.84
CA THR A 75 9.00 9.89 -0.42
C THR A 75 10.51 9.80 -0.25
N GLY A 76 11.18 9.31 -1.29
CA GLY A 76 12.62 9.24 -1.38
C GLY A 76 13.17 9.99 -2.60
N ARG A 77 14.45 9.79 -2.87
CA ARG A 77 15.08 10.30 -4.08
C ARG A 77 14.45 9.65 -5.34
N SER A 78 14.28 10.42 -6.41
CA SER A 78 13.80 9.94 -7.72
C SER A 78 12.32 9.53 -7.78
N LYS A 79 11.48 10.12 -6.92
CA LYS A 79 10.03 9.87 -6.86
C LYS A 79 9.17 10.97 -7.49
N ARG A 80 9.76 11.77 -8.38
CA ARG A 80 9.09 12.91 -9.02
C ARG A 80 7.80 12.49 -9.77
N ALA A 81 7.80 11.32 -10.41
CA ALA A 81 6.61 10.82 -11.09
C ALA A 81 5.40 10.62 -10.16
N LEU A 82 5.63 10.33 -8.86
CA LEU A 82 4.59 10.26 -7.85
C LEU A 82 4.05 11.66 -7.53
N GLU A 83 4.96 12.62 -7.36
CA GLU A 83 4.60 14.01 -7.10
C GLU A 83 3.81 14.58 -8.30
N ASP A 84 4.37 14.45 -9.52
CA ASP A 84 3.76 14.91 -10.77
C ASP A 84 2.36 14.28 -11.05
N HIS A 85 2.09 13.05 -10.57
CA HIS A 85 0.81 12.37 -10.80
C HIS A 85 -0.36 12.99 -10.02
N PHE A 86 -0.08 13.53 -8.85
CA PHE A 86 -1.09 14.15 -7.99
C PHE A 86 -1.08 15.68 -8.06
N ASP A 87 -0.22 16.27 -8.89
CA ASP A 87 -0.21 17.70 -9.16
C ASP A 87 -1.13 18.05 -10.33
N ASP A 88 -1.61 19.30 -10.36
CA ASP A 88 -2.34 19.85 -11.50
C ASP A 88 -1.47 19.89 -12.76
N SER A 89 -2.09 19.68 -13.91
CA SER A 89 -1.44 19.76 -15.23
C SER A 89 -2.08 20.86 -16.10
N PRO A 90 -1.92 22.16 -15.74
CA PRO A 90 -2.71 23.26 -16.33
C PRO A 90 -2.63 23.35 -17.85
N GLU A 91 -1.46 23.06 -18.44
CA GLU A 91 -1.27 23.12 -19.90
C GLU A 91 -2.06 22.00 -20.60
N LEU A 92 -2.01 20.77 -20.06
CA LEU A 92 -2.74 19.63 -20.60
C LEU A 92 -4.25 19.82 -20.42
N GLU A 93 -4.68 20.26 -19.25
CA GLU A 93 -6.09 20.54 -18.95
C GLU A 93 -6.67 21.59 -19.88
N ALA A 94 -5.95 22.72 -20.09
CA ALA A 94 -6.37 23.77 -21.00
C ALA A 94 -6.49 23.26 -22.44
N GLU A 95 -5.58 22.40 -22.90
CA GLU A 95 -5.62 21.85 -24.26
C GLU A 95 -6.78 20.85 -24.42
N LEU A 96 -7.03 19.99 -23.42
CA LEU A 96 -8.17 19.06 -23.43
C LEU A 96 -9.51 19.81 -23.42
N ALA A 97 -9.63 20.85 -22.59
CA ALA A 97 -10.81 21.70 -22.55
C ALA A 97 -11.07 22.39 -23.89
N LYS A 98 -10.04 22.94 -24.53
CA LYS A 98 -10.13 23.57 -25.87
C LYS A 98 -10.58 22.59 -26.95
N GLN A 99 -10.18 21.31 -26.83
CA GLN A 99 -10.59 20.25 -27.75
C GLN A 99 -11.96 19.63 -27.41
N ASN A 100 -12.64 20.08 -26.34
CA ASN A 100 -13.88 19.51 -25.81
C ASN A 100 -13.78 18.02 -25.45
N LYS A 101 -12.59 17.57 -25.01
CA LYS A 101 -12.32 16.20 -24.57
C LYS A 101 -12.61 16.05 -23.07
N ASN A 102 -13.85 16.25 -22.67
CA ASN A 102 -14.26 16.36 -21.27
C ASN A 102 -13.95 15.08 -20.47
N GLU A 103 -14.17 13.88 -21.02
CA GLU A 103 -13.88 12.60 -20.33
C GLU A 103 -12.37 12.43 -20.03
N LEU A 104 -11.50 12.91 -20.93
CA LEU A 104 -10.06 12.88 -20.70
C LEU A 104 -9.62 13.96 -19.71
N LEU A 105 -10.26 15.13 -19.77
CA LEU A 105 -10.02 16.22 -18.82
C LEU A 105 -10.35 15.79 -17.39
N GLU A 106 -11.50 15.15 -17.17
CA GLU A 106 -11.87 14.60 -15.87
C GLU A 106 -10.83 13.59 -15.38
N LYS A 107 -10.38 12.65 -16.23
CA LYS A 107 -9.34 11.66 -15.85
C LYS A 107 -7.99 12.28 -15.49
N VAL A 108 -7.64 13.42 -16.07
CA VAL A 108 -6.38 14.13 -15.75
C VAL A 108 -6.50 14.85 -14.42
N LYS A 109 -7.68 15.42 -14.10
CA LYS A 109 -7.93 16.17 -12.87
C LYS A 109 -8.21 15.27 -11.67
N ASP A 110 -8.81 14.08 -11.89
CA ASP A 110 -9.23 13.17 -10.84
C ASP A 110 -8.14 12.90 -9.77
N PRO A 111 -6.86 12.61 -10.11
CA PRO A 111 -5.83 12.39 -9.10
C PRO A 111 -5.54 13.62 -8.22
N SER A 112 -5.48 14.83 -8.78
CA SER A 112 -5.16 16.05 -8.03
C SER A 112 -6.32 16.54 -7.15
N GLU A 113 -7.56 16.13 -7.47
CA GLU A 113 -8.77 16.49 -6.73
C GLU A 113 -9.17 15.44 -5.67
N LEU A 114 -8.47 14.28 -5.58
CA LEU A 114 -8.84 13.19 -4.67
C LEU A 114 -8.73 13.57 -3.19
N ALA A 115 -7.64 14.23 -2.80
CA ALA A 115 -7.32 14.52 -1.42
C ALA A 115 -6.39 15.74 -1.31
N LYS A 116 -6.20 16.25 -0.08
CA LYS A 116 -5.14 17.22 0.22
C LYS A 116 -3.82 16.46 0.35
N ILE A 117 -2.95 16.60 -0.64
CA ILE A 117 -1.72 15.82 -0.75
C ILE A 117 -0.50 16.62 -0.27
N HIS A 118 0.29 16.00 0.58
CA HIS A 118 1.52 16.54 1.12
C HIS A 118 2.67 15.56 0.90
N PHE A 119 3.90 16.09 0.77
CA PHE A 119 5.09 15.28 0.55
C PHE A 119 6.17 15.58 1.57
N VAL A 120 6.70 14.55 2.23
CA VAL A 120 7.85 14.63 3.12
C VAL A 120 8.91 13.63 2.65
N ARG A 121 10.16 14.07 2.59
CA ARG A 121 11.27 13.21 2.18
C ARG A 121 11.92 12.52 3.37
N GLN A 122 12.06 11.20 3.30
CA GLN A 122 12.79 10.44 4.29
C GLN A 122 14.29 10.75 4.32
N GLY A 123 14.85 11.30 3.22
CA GLY A 123 16.28 11.57 3.10
C GLY A 123 17.08 10.27 2.92
N VAL A 124 17.80 9.85 3.95
CA VAL A 124 18.48 8.55 3.96
C VAL A 124 17.51 7.50 4.49
N PRO A 125 17.13 6.47 3.72
CA PRO A 125 16.27 5.41 4.17
C PRO A 125 16.90 4.61 5.32
N LYS A 126 16.16 4.42 6.42
CA LYS A 126 16.58 3.65 7.60
C LYS A 126 15.52 2.63 8.01
N GLY A 127 14.69 2.20 7.07
CA GLY A 127 13.61 1.23 7.29
C GLY A 127 12.22 1.85 7.41
N LEU A 128 11.20 0.99 7.49
CA LEU A 128 9.78 1.38 7.49
C LEU A 128 9.42 2.19 8.74
N GLY A 129 9.92 1.80 9.92
CA GLY A 129 9.68 2.56 11.15
C GLY A 129 10.22 4.00 11.06
N HIS A 130 11.40 4.19 10.41
CA HIS A 130 11.92 5.53 10.19
C HIS A 130 11.06 6.33 9.19
N ALA A 131 10.48 5.69 8.19
CA ALA A 131 9.56 6.37 7.28
C ALA A 131 8.31 6.86 8.03
N VAL A 132 7.70 6.02 8.89
CA VAL A 132 6.59 6.44 9.76
C VAL A 132 6.99 7.61 10.65
N LEU A 133 8.18 7.57 11.23
CA LEU A 133 8.67 8.65 12.11
C LEU A 133 8.78 9.99 11.38
N MET A 134 9.03 10.01 10.07
CA MET A 134 9.06 11.27 9.30
C MET A 134 7.71 11.98 9.24
N ALA A 135 6.61 11.31 9.54
CA ALA A 135 5.28 11.90 9.58
C ALA A 135 4.98 12.64 10.89
N LYS A 136 5.80 12.49 11.93
CA LYS A 136 5.54 12.99 13.30
C LYS A 136 5.11 14.45 13.35
N GLU A 137 5.86 15.33 12.70
CA GLU A 137 5.60 16.78 12.75
C GLU A 137 4.32 17.17 11.99
N HIS A 138 3.93 16.41 10.99
CA HIS A 138 2.69 16.61 10.24
C HIS A 138 1.48 16.10 11.03
N VAL A 139 1.56 14.89 11.55
CA VAL A 139 0.46 14.23 12.29
C VAL A 139 0.23 14.82 13.67
N GLY A 140 1.29 15.26 14.35
CA GLY A 140 1.20 15.75 15.73
C GLY A 140 0.78 14.67 16.72
N ASN A 141 -0.32 14.93 17.45
CA ASN A 141 -0.83 14.04 18.50
C ASN A 141 -2.16 13.37 18.13
N GLU A 142 -2.49 13.31 16.86
CA GLU A 142 -3.74 12.70 16.41
C GLU A 142 -3.51 11.23 15.98
N PRO A 143 -4.50 10.33 16.15
CA PRO A 143 -4.47 9.02 15.53
C PRO A 143 -4.39 9.12 14.00
N PHE A 144 -3.66 8.21 13.38
CA PHE A 144 -3.43 8.26 11.94
C PHE A 144 -3.37 6.87 11.31
N ALA A 145 -3.62 6.82 10.00
CA ALA A 145 -3.48 5.61 9.22
C ALA A 145 -2.13 5.56 8.50
N VAL A 146 -1.59 4.36 8.34
CA VAL A 146 -0.44 4.09 7.47
C VAL A 146 -0.83 3.03 6.45
N LEU A 147 -0.66 3.37 5.17
CA LEU A 147 -0.97 2.50 4.05
C LEU A 147 0.29 2.29 3.20
N LEU A 148 0.66 1.04 2.96
CA LEU A 148 1.77 0.73 2.06
C LEU A 148 1.33 0.84 0.61
N GLY A 149 2.08 1.59 -0.20
CA GLY A 149 1.71 1.94 -1.57
C GLY A 149 1.81 0.80 -2.58
N ASP A 150 2.51 -0.27 -2.23
CA ASP A 150 2.63 -1.49 -3.04
C ASP A 150 1.69 -2.63 -2.59
N ASP A 151 0.85 -2.36 -1.59
CA ASP A 151 -0.11 -3.31 -1.04
C ASP A 151 -1.54 -2.86 -1.37
N LEU A 152 -2.15 -3.45 -2.40
CA LEU A 152 -3.48 -3.08 -2.86
C LEU A 152 -4.56 -3.94 -2.20
N ILE A 153 -5.59 -3.29 -1.70
CA ILE A 153 -6.85 -3.93 -1.32
C ILE A 153 -7.87 -3.70 -2.45
N ASP A 154 -8.56 -4.76 -2.86
CA ASP A 154 -9.60 -4.65 -3.88
C ASP A 154 -10.66 -3.63 -3.44
N PRO A 155 -11.10 -2.70 -4.30
CA PRO A 155 -12.11 -1.70 -3.94
C PRO A 155 -13.42 -2.26 -3.37
N ARG A 156 -13.72 -3.52 -3.64
CA ARG A 156 -14.91 -4.22 -3.10
C ARG A 156 -14.72 -4.74 -1.67
N ASP A 157 -13.48 -4.73 -1.18
CA ASP A 157 -13.10 -5.33 0.12
C ASP A 157 -12.41 -4.30 1.05
N TYR A 158 -12.61 -3.00 0.85
CA TYR A 158 -12.02 -1.96 1.69
C TYR A 158 -12.33 -2.20 3.18
N VAL A 159 -11.31 -2.05 4.01
CA VAL A 159 -11.32 -2.52 5.39
C VAL A 159 -11.03 -1.44 6.43
N LEU A 160 -10.55 -0.27 6.02
CA LEU A 160 -10.17 0.82 6.93
C LEU A 160 -11.32 1.22 7.86
N GLN A 161 -12.56 1.29 7.34
CA GLN A 161 -13.71 1.63 8.17
C GLN A 161 -13.90 0.65 9.34
N LYS A 162 -13.67 -0.66 9.08
CA LYS A 162 -13.72 -1.68 10.15
C LYS A 162 -12.57 -1.51 11.14
N MET A 163 -11.41 -1.13 10.69
CA MET A 163 -10.27 -0.86 11.57
C MET A 163 -10.53 0.36 12.47
N PHE A 164 -11.18 1.42 11.95
CA PHE A 164 -11.60 2.57 12.76
C PHE A 164 -12.59 2.19 13.85
N GLU A 165 -13.61 1.37 13.53
CA GLU A 165 -14.56 0.86 14.53
C GLU A 165 -13.84 0.11 15.66
N VAL A 166 -12.84 -0.70 15.31
CA VAL A 166 -12.05 -1.45 16.30
C VAL A 166 -11.22 -0.51 17.16
N GLN A 167 -10.54 0.49 16.57
CA GLN A 167 -9.77 1.47 17.31
C GLN A 167 -10.64 2.32 18.23
N GLN A 168 -11.79 2.75 17.75
CA GLN A 168 -12.75 3.53 18.56
C GLN A 168 -13.26 2.73 19.76
N LYS A 169 -13.49 1.43 19.59
CA LYS A 169 -14.00 0.55 20.65
C LYS A 169 -12.94 0.18 21.69
N HIS A 170 -11.71 -0.10 21.24
CA HIS A 170 -10.68 -0.70 22.09
C HIS A 170 -9.54 0.26 22.46
N GLY A 171 -9.44 1.40 21.77
CA GLY A 171 -8.29 2.30 21.91
C GLY A 171 -7.01 1.71 21.30
N GLY A 172 -5.88 2.42 21.52
CA GLY A 172 -4.56 1.98 21.07
C GLY A 172 -4.43 1.92 19.55
N SER A 173 -3.66 0.97 19.07
CA SER A 173 -3.38 0.81 17.64
C SER A 173 -4.07 -0.41 17.04
N VAL A 174 -4.33 -0.38 15.73
CA VAL A 174 -4.95 -1.49 14.99
C VAL A 174 -4.11 -1.83 13.76
N VAL A 175 -3.91 -3.13 13.52
CA VAL A 175 -3.18 -3.64 12.35
C VAL A 175 -4.06 -4.59 11.56
N LEU A 176 -3.87 -4.63 10.25
CA LEU A 176 -4.53 -5.60 9.40
C LEU A 176 -3.69 -6.89 9.34
N LEU A 177 -4.33 -8.03 9.59
CA LEU A 177 -3.72 -9.36 9.51
C LEU A 177 -4.41 -10.19 8.44
N MET A 178 -3.63 -11.01 7.75
CA MET A 178 -4.13 -12.00 6.80
C MET A 178 -3.52 -13.36 7.12
N GLU A 179 -4.31 -14.42 7.06
CA GLU A 179 -3.79 -15.77 7.19
C GLU A 179 -3.11 -16.19 5.90
N VAL A 180 -1.83 -16.58 5.98
CA VAL A 180 -1.02 -17.00 4.84
C VAL A 180 -0.58 -18.46 5.00
N ALA A 181 -0.10 -19.08 3.92
CA ALA A 181 0.49 -20.41 4.02
C ALA A 181 1.72 -20.40 4.95
N PRO A 182 1.95 -21.44 5.75
CA PRO A 182 3.12 -21.51 6.64
C PRO A 182 4.45 -21.23 5.94
N SER A 183 4.60 -21.70 4.71
CA SER A 183 5.78 -21.45 3.86
C SER A 183 6.01 -20.00 3.48
N GLU A 184 4.99 -19.15 3.55
CA GLU A 184 5.04 -17.74 3.14
C GLU A 184 5.26 -16.78 4.30
N ILE A 185 5.08 -17.24 5.55
CA ILE A 185 5.12 -16.35 6.73
C ILE A 185 6.47 -15.64 6.89
N HIS A 186 7.54 -16.21 6.36
CA HIS A 186 8.88 -15.63 6.40
C HIS A 186 9.02 -14.33 5.58
N LEU A 187 8.03 -13.99 4.74
CA LEU A 187 7.97 -12.75 3.96
C LEU A 187 7.40 -11.57 4.76
N TYR A 188 6.70 -11.83 5.87
CA TYR A 188 5.90 -10.87 6.61
C TYR A 188 6.27 -10.80 8.09
N GLY A 189 5.84 -9.74 8.75
CA GLY A 189 5.72 -9.75 10.20
C GLY A 189 4.65 -10.75 10.64
N SER A 190 4.94 -11.62 11.62
CA SER A 190 4.00 -12.60 12.15
C SER A 190 3.49 -12.18 13.52
N ALA A 191 2.16 -12.25 13.74
CA ALA A 191 1.52 -11.83 14.96
C ALA A 191 1.13 -13.00 15.87
N LYS A 192 1.47 -12.91 17.16
CA LYS A 192 0.84 -13.74 18.20
C LYS A 192 -0.47 -13.10 18.62
N ILE A 193 -1.55 -13.82 18.53
CA ILE A 193 -2.89 -13.29 18.75
C ILE A 193 -3.62 -13.96 19.90
N GLN A 194 -4.61 -13.24 20.44
CA GLN A 194 -5.65 -13.75 21.33
C GLN A 194 -7.01 -13.40 20.76
N LYS A 195 -7.91 -14.38 20.69
CA LYS A 195 -9.29 -14.16 20.23
C LYS A 195 -10.03 -13.19 21.15
N THR A 196 -10.90 -12.38 20.57
CA THR A 196 -11.87 -11.53 21.28
C THR A 196 -13.28 -12.11 21.13
N ASP A 197 -14.27 -11.42 21.67
CA ASP A 197 -15.69 -11.70 21.50
C ASP A 197 -16.24 -11.27 20.13
N GLN A 198 -15.46 -10.53 19.35
CA GLN A 198 -15.84 -10.05 18.02
C GLN A 198 -15.27 -10.96 16.94
N GLU A 199 -16.11 -11.27 15.96
CA GLU A 199 -15.68 -12.02 14.77
C GLU A 199 -14.62 -11.24 13.99
N ASN A 200 -13.56 -11.92 13.58
CA ASN A 200 -12.43 -11.36 12.83
C ASN A 200 -11.69 -10.21 13.54
N VAL A 201 -11.88 -9.99 14.83
CA VAL A 201 -11.12 -9.05 15.65
C VAL A 201 -10.34 -9.82 16.70
N VAL A 202 -9.07 -9.55 16.81
CA VAL A 202 -8.15 -10.22 17.76
C VAL A 202 -7.30 -9.19 18.50
N LYS A 203 -6.85 -9.55 19.72
CA LYS A 203 -5.82 -8.79 20.41
C LYS A 203 -4.46 -9.31 19.97
N VAL A 204 -3.53 -8.39 19.65
CA VAL A 204 -2.13 -8.73 19.32
C VAL A 204 -1.33 -8.75 20.62
N LEU A 205 -0.66 -9.88 20.86
CA LEU A 205 0.14 -10.09 22.08
C LEU A 205 1.63 -9.97 21.83
N ASP A 206 2.08 -10.24 20.61
CA ASP A 206 3.48 -10.20 20.19
C ASP A 206 3.60 -10.12 18.67
N LEU A 207 4.74 -9.65 18.20
CA LEU A 207 5.07 -9.55 16.78
C LEU A 207 6.53 -9.95 16.56
N VAL A 208 6.79 -10.65 15.46
CA VAL A 208 8.13 -11.05 15.03
C VAL A 208 8.31 -10.74 13.56
N GLU A 209 9.33 -9.92 13.23
CA GLU A 209 9.63 -9.52 11.86
C GLU A 209 10.26 -10.66 11.05
N LYS A 210 9.58 -11.07 9.99
CA LYS A 210 10.04 -12.09 9.01
C LYS A 210 10.71 -13.30 9.69
N PRO A 211 9.97 -14.03 10.55
CA PRO A 211 10.49 -15.18 11.23
C PRO A 211 10.73 -16.35 10.26
N ASN A 212 11.58 -17.29 10.61
CA ASN A 212 11.52 -18.59 9.95
C ASN A 212 10.19 -19.29 10.28
N GLU A 213 9.73 -20.19 9.42
CA GLU A 213 8.46 -20.91 9.61
C GLU A 213 8.35 -21.56 11.02
N LYS A 214 9.44 -22.12 11.52
CA LYS A 214 9.48 -22.80 12.84
C LYS A 214 9.42 -21.84 14.03
N ASP A 215 9.81 -20.58 13.83
CA ASP A 215 9.91 -19.55 14.86
C ASP A 215 8.71 -18.59 14.82
N ALA A 216 7.84 -18.75 13.81
CA ALA A 216 6.67 -17.89 13.62
C ALA A 216 5.63 -18.16 14.73
N PRO A 217 5.16 -17.12 15.44
CA PRO A 217 4.14 -17.30 16.49
C PRO A 217 2.78 -17.74 15.94
N SER A 218 2.51 -17.49 14.67
CA SER A 218 1.33 -17.95 13.93
C SER A 218 1.50 -17.73 12.43
N ASN A 219 0.46 -18.11 11.65
CA ASN A 219 0.38 -17.82 10.21
C ASN A 219 -0.36 -16.51 9.91
N TYR A 220 -0.64 -15.67 10.92
CA TYR A 220 -1.23 -14.36 10.71
C TYR A 220 -0.15 -13.34 10.37
N ALA A 221 -0.09 -13.01 9.07
CA ALA A 221 0.83 -12.06 8.49
C ALA A 221 0.32 -10.63 8.66
N VAL A 222 1.21 -9.73 9.05
CA VAL A 222 0.93 -8.29 9.02
C VAL A 222 0.96 -7.82 7.57
N ILE A 223 -0.12 -7.18 7.13
CA ILE A 223 -0.23 -6.60 5.81
C ILE A 223 -0.36 -5.06 5.90
N GLY A 224 -0.15 -4.40 4.80
CA GLY A 224 0.18 -2.96 4.68
C GLY A 224 -0.89 -1.95 5.10
N ARG A 225 -1.70 -2.22 6.14
CA ARG A 225 -2.68 -1.30 6.70
C ARG A 225 -2.56 -1.25 8.22
N TYR A 226 -2.39 -0.02 8.72
CA TYR A 226 -2.19 0.24 10.14
C TYR A 226 -2.99 1.48 10.55
N LEU A 227 -3.55 1.46 11.77
CA LEU A 227 -4.03 2.64 12.47
C LEU A 227 -3.19 2.78 13.74
N PHE A 228 -2.51 3.88 13.91
CA PHE A 228 -1.64 4.11 15.05
C PHE A 228 -2.21 5.17 15.99
N ASP A 229 -2.04 4.92 17.29
CA ASP A 229 -2.00 5.94 18.29
C ASP A 229 -0.68 6.74 18.16
N PRO A 230 -0.67 8.07 18.34
CA PRO A 230 0.54 8.88 18.20
C PRO A 230 1.68 8.47 19.16
N LYS A 231 1.40 7.65 20.18
CA LYS A 231 2.41 7.05 21.06
C LYS A 231 3.47 6.25 20.29
N VAL A 232 3.14 5.77 19.09
CA VAL A 232 4.09 5.08 18.22
C VAL A 232 5.32 5.93 17.90
N PHE A 233 5.19 7.25 17.79
CA PHE A 233 6.31 8.12 17.48
C PHE A 233 7.37 8.13 18.58
N GLU A 234 6.94 8.22 19.85
CA GLU A 234 7.87 8.13 21.00
C GLU A 234 8.62 6.80 21.01
N ILE A 235 7.95 5.71 20.67
CA ILE A 235 8.58 4.39 20.61
C ILE A 235 9.58 4.34 19.45
N LEU A 236 9.21 4.83 18.27
CA LEU A 236 10.08 4.83 17.09
C LEU A 236 11.34 5.65 17.29
N GLU A 237 11.27 6.78 17.99
CA GLU A 237 12.45 7.60 18.35
C GLU A 237 13.47 6.83 19.18
N ASN A 238 13.00 5.89 20.00
CA ASN A 238 13.83 5.07 20.89
C ASN A 238 14.12 3.67 20.34
N THR A 239 13.51 3.30 19.19
CA THR A 239 13.70 1.97 18.58
C THR A 239 15.10 1.87 17.96
N LYS A 240 15.87 0.87 18.42
CA LYS A 240 17.19 0.61 17.85
C LYS A 240 17.06 -0.10 16.50
N PRO A 241 18.04 0.10 15.59
CA PRO A 241 18.09 -0.66 14.35
C PRO A 241 18.10 -2.18 14.63
N GLY A 242 17.18 -2.89 14.00
CA GLY A 242 17.00 -4.33 14.11
C GLY A 242 17.60 -5.08 12.91
N LYS A 243 16.81 -5.97 12.31
CA LYS A 243 17.21 -6.77 11.15
C LYS A 243 17.68 -5.84 10.01
N ASN A 244 18.78 -6.16 9.37
CA ASN A 244 19.44 -5.38 8.29
C ASN A 244 19.91 -3.97 8.69
N GLY A 245 19.94 -3.62 9.97
CA GLY A 245 20.29 -2.28 10.43
C GLY A 245 19.18 -1.24 10.26
N GLU A 246 17.95 -1.67 10.08
CA GLU A 246 16.77 -0.84 9.85
C GLU A 246 15.96 -0.64 11.13
N ILE A 247 15.30 0.51 11.27
CA ILE A 247 14.26 0.75 12.26
C ILE A 247 12.99 0.05 11.79
N GLN A 248 12.74 -1.13 12.38
CA GLN A 248 11.60 -1.96 11.99
C GLN A 248 10.32 -1.44 12.65
N LEU A 249 9.26 -1.26 11.83
CA LEU A 249 7.93 -0.89 12.37
C LEU A 249 7.37 -2.02 13.25
N THR A 250 7.67 -3.27 12.92
CA THR A 250 7.26 -4.44 13.70
C THR A 250 7.81 -4.44 15.12
N ASP A 251 9.04 -3.92 15.32
CA ASP A 251 9.62 -3.79 16.67
C ASP A 251 8.88 -2.72 17.49
N ALA A 252 8.50 -1.61 16.87
CA ALA A 252 7.69 -0.59 17.53
C ALA A 252 6.28 -1.11 17.87
N MET A 253 5.64 -1.84 16.95
CA MET A 253 4.35 -2.48 17.21
C MET A 253 4.42 -3.52 18.34
N LYS A 254 5.51 -4.25 18.42
CA LYS A 254 5.76 -5.17 19.54
C LYS A 254 5.82 -4.44 20.86
N ALA A 255 6.53 -3.31 20.93
CA ALA A 255 6.61 -2.50 22.14
C ALA A 255 5.23 -1.92 22.51
N LEU A 256 4.44 -1.42 21.53
CA LEU A 256 3.06 -0.97 21.76
C LEU A 256 2.19 -2.08 22.37
N SER A 257 2.34 -3.31 21.89
CA SER A 257 1.51 -4.44 22.34
C SER A 257 1.86 -4.95 23.73
N LYS A 258 3.10 -4.76 24.20
CA LYS A 258 3.62 -5.38 25.43
C LYS A 258 4.02 -4.41 26.51
N ASP A 259 4.71 -3.34 26.15
CA ASP A 259 5.49 -2.52 27.07
C ASP A 259 4.78 -1.21 27.43
N VAL A 260 3.76 -0.83 26.67
CA VAL A 260 2.98 0.38 26.90
C VAL A 260 1.59 0.01 27.43
N LYS A 261 1.16 0.68 28.50
CA LYS A 261 -0.17 0.48 29.07
C LYS A 261 -1.25 0.99 28.11
N GLU A 262 -2.40 0.33 28.10
CA GLU A 262 -3.55 0.75 27.29
C GLU A 262 -4.02 2.17 27.64
N SER A 263 -3.94 2.59 28.93
CA SER A 263 -4.23 3.96 29.36
C SER A 263 -3.30 5.03 28.77
N ASP A 264 -2.13 4.63 28.28
CA ASP A 264 -1.07 5.51 27.81
C ASP A 264 -0.89 5.40 26.27
N GLY A 265 -1.94 4.99 25.55
CA GLY A 265 -1.93 4.80 24.10
C GLY A 265 -1.35 3.46 23.63
N GLY A 266 -1.04 2.56 24.57
CA GLY A 266 -0.61 1.19 24.26
C GLY A 266 -1.77 0.26 23.95
N GLY A 267 -1.42 -1.00 23.78
CA GLY A 267 -2.34 -2.03 23.35
C GLY A 267 -2.48 -2.07 21.82
N MET A 268 -2.68 -3.26 21.29
CA MET A 268 -2.85 -3.45 19.87
C MET A 268 -3.92 -4.50 19.58
N HIS A 269 -4.82 -4.14 18.69
CA HIS A 269 -5.82 -5.05 18.13
C HIS A 269 -5.52 -5.29 16.66
N ALA A 270 -6.15 -6.29 16.09
CA ALA A 270 -6.07 -6.54 14.65
C ALA A 270 -7.42 -6.96 14.09
N VAL A 271 -7.63 -6.58 12.83
CA VAL A 271 -8.70 -7.12 12.01
C VAL A 271 -8.12 -8.24 11.14
N ILE A 272 -8.74 -9.42 11.14
CA ILE A 272 -8.39 -10.52 10.24
C ILE A 272 -9.09 -10.30 8.91
N PHE A 273 -8.29 -10.05 7.89
CA PHE A 273 -8.75 -9.78 6.54
C PHE A 273 -8.96 -11.09 5.76
N LYS A 274 -10.08 -11.19 5.06
CA LYS A 274 -10.45 -12.33 4.21
C LYS A 274 -10.79 -11.93 2.78
N GLY A 275 -10.51 -10.67 2.42
CA GLY A 275 -10.75 -10.13 1.10
C GLY A 275 -9.60 -10.35 0.13
N ARG A 276 -9.69 -9.68 -1.01
CA ARG A 276 -8.69 -9.72 -2.08
C ARG A 276 -7.62 -8.67 -1.85
N ARG A 277 -6.40 -9.13 -1.75
CA ARG A 277 -5.19 -8.33 -1.61
C ARG A 277 -4.22 -8.65 -2.74
N TYR A 278 -3.55 -7.65 -3.25
CA TYR A 278 -2.57 -7.76 -4.32
C TYR A 278 -1.28 -7.07 -3.90
N ASP A 279 -0.18 -7.83 -3.88
CA ASP A 279 1.15 -7.30 -3.62
C ASP A 279 1.79 -6.90 -4.95
N THR A 280 1.80 -5.60 -5.26
CA THR A 280 2.40 -5.10 -6.51
C THR A 280 3.93 -5.12 -6.48
N GLY A 281 4.54 -5.41 -5.34
CA GLY A 281 5.96 -5.70 -5.18
C GLY A 281 6.36 -7.08 -5.66
N ASP A 282 5.42 -8.04 -5.70
CA ASP A 282 5.62 -9.38 -6.27
C ASP A 282 5.13 -9.45 -7.72
N LYS A 283 5.93 -10.00 -8.63
CA LYS A 283 5.63 -10.05 -10.06
C LYS A 283 4.36 -10.81 -10.41
N LEU A 284 4.19 -11.98 -9.80
CA LEU A 284 3.04 -12.84 -10.09
C LEU A 284 1.77 -12.19 -9.55
N SER A 285 1.82 -11.69 -8.32
CA SER A 285 0.71 -10.99 -7.70
C SER A 285 0.32 -9.72 -8.49
N TYR A 286 1.31 -8.95 -8.95
CA TYR A 286 1.06 -7.79 -9.82
C TYR A 286 0.34 -8.17 -11.12
N LEU A 287 0.82 -9.20 -11.84
CA LEU A 287 0.14 -9.67 -13.07
C LEU A 287 -1.28 -10.17 -12.80
N GLN A 288 -1.47 -10.87 -11.69
CA GLN A 288 -2.79 -11.33 -11.27
C GLN A 288 -3.72 -10.16 -10.95
N SER A 289 -3.21 -9.11 -10.27
CA SER A 289 -4.01 -7.91 -9.97
C SER A 289 -4.48 -7.20 -11.24
N VAL A 290 -3.58 -7.02 -12.22
CA VAL A 290 -3.93 -6.40 -13.51
C VAL A 290 -5.04 -7.19 -14.21
N VAL A 291 -4.90 -8.53 -14.28
CA VAL A 291 -5.91 -9.38 -14.94
C VAL A 291 -7.23 -9.34 -14.19
N GLN A 292 -7.22 -9.46 -12.87
CA GLN A 292 -8.46 -9.48 -12.07
C GLN A 292 -9.19 -8.15 -12.14
N LEU A 293 -8.49 -7.03 -11.94
CA LEU A 293 -9.12 -5.71 -12.00
C LEU A 293 -9.57 -5.36 -13.44
N ALA A 294 -8.85 -5.80 -14.48
CA ALA A 294 -9.27 -5.63 -15.86
C ALA A 294 -10.56 -6.39 -16.17
N THR A 295 -10.78 -7.60 -15.63
CA THR A 295 -12.00 -8.37 -15.84
C THR A 295 -13.23 -7.72 -15.21
N GLU A 296 -13.06 -6.91 -14.18
CA GLU A 296 -14.13 -6.22 -13.44
C GLU A 296 -14.54 -4.88 -14.08
N ARG A 297 -13.78 -4.41 -15.04
CA ARG A 297 -14.09 -3.14 -15.74
C ARG A 297 -15.42 -3.22 -16.48
N LYS A 298 -16.25 -2.18 -16.31
CA LYS A 298 -17.56 -2.08 -16.98
C LYS A 298 -17.46 -1.84 -18.48
N ASP A 299 -16.44 -1.10 -18.90
CA ASP A 299 -16.22 -0.66 -20.28
C ASP A 299 -15.71 -1.78 -21.19
N PHE A 300 -14.70 -2.54 -20.79
CA PHE A 300 -14.08 -3.59 -21.60
C PHE A 300 -13.98 -4.97 -20.91
N GLY A 301 -14.25 -5.08 -19.62
CA GLY A 301 -14.11 -6.32 -18.84
C GLY A 301 -14.81 -7.56 -19.44
N PRO A 302 -16.06 -7.45 -19.94
CA PRO A 302 -16.72 -8.58 -20.59
C PRO A 302 -15.98 -9.08 -21.85
N ALA A 303 -15.47 -8.17 -22.68
CA ALA A 303 -14.70 -8.49 -23.88
C ALA A 303 -13.34 -9.10 -23.51
N PHE A 304 -12.65 -8.53 -22.52
CA PHE A 304 -11.39 -9.03 -22.00
C PHE A 304 -11.55 -10.44 -21.39
N THR A 305 -12.58 -10.66 -20.59
CA THR A 305 -12.87 -11.97 -20.00
C THR A 305 -13.14 -13.04 -21.07
N LYS A 306 -13.85 -12.68 -22.15
CA LYS A 306 -14.07 -13.60 -23.28
C LYS A 306 -12.74 -13.97 -23.94
N TRP A 307 -11.91 -12.99 -24.27
CA TRP A 307 -10.58 -13.20 -24.83
C TRP A 307 -9.71 -14.06 -23.92
N LEU A 308 -9.67 -13.77 -22.62
CA LEU A 308 -8.88 -14.51 -21.64
C LEU A 308 -9.25 -16.00 -21.58
N LYS A 309 -10.56 -16.32 -21.62
CA LYS A 309 -11.04 -17.71 -21.67
C LYS A 309 -10.60 -18.44 -22.95
N GLU A 310 -10.55 -17.75 -24.07
CA GLU A 310 -10.06 -18.32 -25.33
C GLU A 310 -8.54 -18.50 -25.30
N PHE A 311 -7.81 -17.50 -24.79
CA PHE A 311 -6.37 -17.54 -24.66
C PHE A 311 -5.91 -18.70 -23.75
N THR A 312 -6.51 -18.85 -22.57
CA THR A 312 -6.11 -19.90 -21.62
C THR A 312 -6.39 -21.31 -22.14
N LYS A 313 -7.40 -21.52 -22.99
CA LYS A 313 -7.63 -22.83 -23.67
C LYS A 313 -6.47 -23.23 -24.57
N ASN A 314 -5.76 -22.26 -25.13
CA ASN A 314 -4.66 -22.51 -26.07
C ASN A 314 -3.29 -22.66 -25.37
N LEU A 315 -3.20 -22.33 -24.04
CA LEU A 315 -1.97 -22.53 -23.26
C LEU A 315 -1.72 -23.99 -22.85
N GLY A 316 -2.73 -24.85 -22.96
CA GLY A 316 -2.65 -26.27 -22.58
C GLY A 316 -2.31 -27.21 -23.76
N ASN A 317 -2.01 -26.66 -24.91
CA ASN A 317 -1.51 -27.35 -26.11
C ASN A 317 -0.06 -26.86 -26.35
#